data_e43004b1375e7068a75f9e01dc456a23
#
_entry.id   e43004b1375e7068a75f9e01dc456a23
#
_cell.length_a   1.000
_cell.length_b   1.000
_cell.length_c   1.000
_cell.angle_alpha   90.00
_cell.angle_beta   90.00
_cell.angle_gamma   90.00
#
_symmetry.space_group_name_H-M   'P 1'
#
loop_
_entity.id
_entity.type
_entity.pdbx_description
1 polymer ?
#
loop_
_entity_poly.entity_id
_entity_poly.type
_entity_poly.pdbx_seq_one_letter_code
_entity_poly.pdbx_strand_id
1 'polypeptide(L)'
;MFYAHTISPIAIAALTSLVMVFFIGRYHWLAGILALAAYLVVGVVIPMWNGRRGSQMGMEFRTNFGELNSFVLDSLRGLDETIQYDQGEKRKEQMSERSRSLAGMQEKLSKMEGTQRSFTNLVILLASFGMLALTVWLYGKGEIGFEGILTCTIAMMGSFGSVVALSSLSNNLNQTLASGESSVFIGRNTDGRRNSRGCGYKN
;
A
#
# COMPACT_ATOMS: atom_id res chain seq x y z
N MET A 1 2.06 6.03 -18.89
CA MET A 1 0.96 5.29 -18.22
C MET A 1 0.98 5.36 -16.70
N PHE A 2 2.05 5.80 -16.05
CA PHE A 2 2.19 5.93 -14.57
C PHE A 2 1.23 6.93 -13.92
N TYR A 3 1.01 8.08 -14.55
CA TYR A 3 0.20 9.17 -13.98
C TYR A 3 -1.28 8.82 -13.79
N ALA A 4 -1.88 8.05 -14.71
CA ALA A 4 -3.31 7.75 -14.68
C ALA A 4 -3.73 6.81 -13.54
N HIS A 5 -2.87 5.85 -13.18
CA HIS A 5 -3.19 4.87 -12.12
C HIS A 5 -2.93 5.37 -10.69
N THR A 6 -2.18 6.47 -10.54
CA THR A 6 -1.77 7.00 -9.24
C THR A 6 -2.57 8.23 -8.84
N ILE A 7 -2.71 9.18 -9.75
CA ILE A 7 -3.36 10.47 -9.47
C ILE A 7 -4.88 10.30 -9.44
N SER A 8 -5.43 9.46 -10.32
CA SER A 8 -6.87 9.26 -10.43
C SER A 8 -7.53 8.78 -9.12
N PRO A 9 -7.05 7.71 -8.44
CA PRO A 9 -7.67 7.26 -7.19
C PRO A 9 -7.50 8.26 -6.03
N ILE A 10 -6.38 8.99 -5.98
CA ILE A 10 -6.14 10.03 -4.97
C ILE A 10 -7.12 11.19 -5.18
N ALA A 11 -7.28 11.63 -6.42
CA ALA A 11 -8.21 12.69 -6.76
C ALA A 11 -9.66 12.31 -6.47
N ILE A 12 -10.05 11.07 -6.80
CA ILE A 12 -11.40 10.54 -6.51
C ILE A 12 -11.64 10.50 -5.00
N ALA A 13 -10.71 9.97 -4.21
CA ALA A 13 -10.87 9.88 -2.77
C ALA A 13 -10.89 11.27 -2.11
N ALA A 14 -10.05 12.20 -2.55
CA ALA A 14 -10.07 13.58 -2.06
C ALA A 14 -11.39 14.29 -2.41
N LEU A 15 -11.86 14.13 -3.65
CA LEU A 15 -13.12 14.73 -4.11
C LEU A 15 -14.33 14.15 -3.35
N THR A 16 -14.41 12.83 -3.23
CA THR A 16 -15.49 12.16 -2.49
C THR A 16 -15.49 12.54 -1.01
N SER A 17 -14.31 12.62 -0.36
CA SER A 17 -14.20 13.06 1.03
C SER A 17 -14.66 14.50 1.20
N LEU A 18 -14.30 15.39 0.28
CA LEU A 18 -14.69 16.81 0.32
C LEU A 18 -16.19 16.99 0.13
N VAL A 19 -16.78 16.27 -0.84
CA VAL A 19 -18.23 16.28 -1.08
C VAL A 19 -18.98 15.76 0.15
N MET A 20 -18.48 14.68 0.80
CA MET A 20 -19.12 14.11 1.99
C MET A 20 -19.00 15.02 3.21
N VAL A 21 -17.87 15.67 3.40
CA VAL A 21 -17.73 16.69 4.48
C VAL A 21 -18.70 17.83 4.29
N PHE A 22 -18.84 18.33 3.05
CA PHE A 22 -19.78 19.39 2.72
C PHE A 22 -21.23 18.94 2.93
N PHE A 23 -21.57 17.72 2.51
CA PHE A 23 -22.88 17.14 2.68
C PHE A 23 -23.27 16.98 4.15
N ILE A 24 -22.39 16.42 4.98
CA ILE A 24 -22.61 16.26 6.43
C ILE A 24 -22.63 17.63 7.13
N GLY A 25 -21.76 18.55 6.73
CA GLY A 25 -21.68 19.91 7.26
C GLY A 25 -22.93 20.74 7.03
N ARG A 26 -23.71 20.39 6.00
CA ARG A 26 -25.00 21.07 5.72
C ARG A 26 -26.08 20.75 6.75
N TYR A 27 -26.03 19.61 7.41
CA TYR A 27 -26.92 19.28 8.52
C TYR A 27 -26.49 19.98 9.80
N HIS A 28 -25.21 19.93 10.11
CA HIS A 28 -24.64 20.65 11.25
C HIS A 28 -23.13 20.81 11.11
N TRP A 29 -22.61 22.01 11.38
CA TRP A 29 -21.18 22.34 11.23
C TRP A 29 -20.24 21.51 12.10
N LEU A 30 -20.66 21.17 13.35
CA LEU A 30 -19.90 20.29 14.24
C LEU A 30 -19.75 18.88 13.66
N ALA A 31 -20.79 18.34 13.03
CA ALA A 31 -20.73 17.04 12.37
C ALA A 31 -19.76 17.07 11.18
N GLY A 32 -19.75 18.17 10.41
CA GLY A 32 -18.80 18.40 9.34
C GLY A 32 -17.35 18.45 9.81
N ILE A 33 -17.07 19.14 10.91
CA ILE A 33 -15.71 19.20 11.50
C ILE A 33 -15.26 17.83 11.98
N LEU A 34 -16.14 17.07 12.65
CA LEU A 34 -15.82 15.71 13.11
C LEU A 34 -15.53 14.78 11.93
N ALA A 35 -16.32 14.86 10.86
CA ALA A 35 -16.07 14.09 9.64
C ALA A 35 -14.73 14.47 9.00
N LEU A 36 -14.43 15.76 8.88
CA LEU A 36 -13.16 16.25 8.36
C LEU A 36 -11.97 15.73 9.17
N ALA A 37 -12.06 15.82 10.52
CA ALA A 37 -11.00 15.32 11.40
C ALA A 37 -10.80 13.82 11.25
N ALA A 38 -11.87 13.03 11.18
CA ALA A 38 -11.80 11.59 10.97
C ALA A 38 -11.16 11.22 9.61
N TYR A 39 -11.51 11.90 8.52
CA TYR A 39 -10.92 11.66 7.21
C TYR A 39 -9.44 12.05 7.15
N LEU A 40 -9.05 13.15 7.80
CA LEU A 40 -7.64 13.52 7.90
C LEU A 40 -6.82 12.48 8.67
N VAL A 41 -7.36 11.97 9.78
CA VAL A 41 -6.68 10.93 10.56
C VAL A 41 -6.52 9.65 9.74
N VAL A 42 -7.60 9.14 9.15
CA VAL A 42 -7.57 7.87 8.41
C VAL A 42 -6.85 8.01 7.07
N GLY A 43 -7.05 9.12 6.35
CA GLY A 43 -6.50 9.30 5.01
C GLY A 43 -5.06 9.81 4.96
N VAL A 44 -4.61 10.55 5.99
CA VAL A 44 -3.29 11.19 5.99
C VAL A 44 -2.41 10.69 7.14
N VAL A 45 -2.88 10.77 8.38
CA VAL A 45 -2.04 10.48 9.56
C VAL A 45 -1.63 9.01 9.60
N ILE A 46 -2.56 8.09 9.40
CA ILE A 46 -2.29 6.64 9.44
C ILE A 46 -1.32 6.21 8.31
N PRO A 47 -1.54 6.57 7.03
CA PRO A 47 -0.61 6.22 5.97
C PRO A 47 0.79 6.84 6.13
N MET A 48 0.87 8.07 6.61
CA MET A 48 2.17 8.73 6.84
C MET A 48 2.99 8.04 7.94
N TRP A 49 2.32 7.62 9.02
CA TRP A 49 3.02 6.95 10.12
C TRP A 49 3.57 5.59 9.74
N ASN A 50 2.76 4.80 9.04
CA ASN A 50 3.11 3.42 8.66
C ASN A 50 3.86 3.32 7.34
N GLY A 51 3.70 4.29 6.43
CA GLY A 51 4.26 4.22 5.09
C GLY A 51 5.78 4.09 5.04
N ARG A 52 6.50 4.76 5.93
CA ARG A 52 7.97 4.70 5.97
C ARG A 52 8.50 3.32 6.38
N ARG A 53 7.91 2.70 7.42
CA ARG A 53 8.32 1.38 7.88
C ARG A 53 7.92 0.27 6.91
N GLY A 54 6.71 0.33 6.38
CA GLY A 54 6.22 -0.62 5.39
C GLY A 54 7.00 -0.58 4.08
N SER A 55 7.39 0.61 3.64
CA SER A 55 8.20 0.77 2.43
C SER A 55 9.59 0.16 2.57
N GLN A 56 10.27 0.34 3.70
CA GLN A 56 11.58 -0.25 3.93
C GLN A 56 11.53 -1.78 3.96
N MET A 57 10.61 -2.37 4.74
CA MET A 57 10.44 -3.83 4.78
C MET A 57 10.00 -4.41 3.42
N GLY A 58 9.15 -3.72 2.70
CA GLY A 58 8.73 -4.14 1.36
C GLY A 58 9.87 -4.10 0.35
N MET A 59 10.78 -3.13 0.45
CA MET A 59 11.97 -3.05 -0.39
C MET A 59 12.95 -4.18 -0.07
N GLU A 60 13.22 -4.42 1.21
CA GLU A 60 14.11 -5.51 1.67
C GLU A 60 13.58 -6.87 1.21
N PHE A 61 12.28 -7.13 1.37
CA PHE A 61 11.66 -8.36 0.86
C PHE A 61 11.88 -8.55 -0.64
N ARG A 62 11.75 -7.48 -1.44
CA ARG A 62 11.92 -7.55 -2.89
C ARG A 62 13.37 -7.80 -3.31
N THR A 63 14.31 -7.17 -2.63
CA THR A 63 15.72 -7.39 -2.89
C THR A 63 16.06 -8.85 -2.65
N ASN A 64 15.67 -9.39 -1.50
CA ASN A 64 15.90 -10.80 -1.16
C ASN A 64 15.16 -11.77 -2.10
N PHE A 65 13.95 -11.41 -2.54
CA PHE A 65 13.21 -12.19 -3.54
C PHE A 65 13.92 -12.18 -4.90
N GLY A 66 14.44 -11.03 -5.32
CA GLY A 66 15.26 -10.91 -6.55
C GLY A 66 16.54 -11.75 -6.49
N GLU A 67 17.22 -11.73 -5.33
CA GLU A 67 18.42 -12.56 -5.11
C GLU A 67 18.10 -14.06 -5.14
N LEU A 68 17.00 -14.49 -4.50
CA LEU A 68 16.55 -15.87 -4.57
C LEU A 68 16.25 -16.28 -6.00
N ASN A 69 15.55 -15.44 -6.77
CA ASN A 69 15.19 -15.72 -8.14
C ASN A 69 16.44 -15.83 -9.03
N SER A 70 17.42 -14.95 -8.86
CA SER A 70 18.72 -15.03 -9.54
C SER A 70 19.46 -16.31 -9.18
N PHE A 71 19.48 -16.68 -7.90
CA PHE A 71 20.12 -17.92 -7.44
C PHE A 71 19.47 -19.17 -8.03
N VAL A 72 18.13 -19.19 -8.16
CA VAL A 72 17.39 -20.28 -8.81
C VAL A 72 17.77 -20.38 -10.29
N LEU A 73 17.77 -19.24 -11.00
CA LEU A 73 18.16 -19.21 -12.42
C LEU A 73 19.60 -19.65 -12.66
N ASP A 74 20.52 -19.22 -11.80
CA ASP A 74 21.93 -19.64 -11.88
C ASP A 74 22.08 -21.14 -11.57
N SER A 75 21.29 -21.67 -10.62
CA SER A 75 21.27 -23.08 -10.30
C SER A 75 20.72 -23.94 -11.44
N LEU A 76 19.73 -23.43 -12.17
CA LEU A 76 19.19 -24.10 -13.37
C LEU A 76 20.18 -24.06 -14.54
N ARG A 77 20.87 -22.92 -14.72
CA ARG A 77 21.90 -22.80 -15.78
C ARG A 77 23.13 -23.66 -15.55
N GLY A 78 23.54 -23.81 -14.28
CA GLY A 78 24.67 -24.64 -13.85
C GLY A 78 24.25 -26.03 -13.37
N LEU A 79 23.10 -26.56 -13.82
CA LEU A 79 22.56 -27.84 -13.36
C LEU A 79 23.51 -29.01 -13.72
N ASP A 80 24.04 -29.02 -14.96
CA ASP A 80 24.94 -30.05 -15.43
C ASP A 80 26.24 -30.08 -14.60
N GLU A 81 26.80 -28.92 -14.28
CA GLU A 81 27.98 -28.81 -13.43
C GLU A 81 27.66 -29.23 -11.98
N THR A 82 26.50 -28.85 -11.47
CA THR A 82 26.06 -29.20 -10.12
C THR A 82 25.92 -30.71 -9.95
N ILE A 83 25.42 -31.42 -10.96
CA ILE A 83 25.30 -32.89 -10.98
C ILE A 83 26.69 -33.52 -11.09
N GLN A 84 27.54 -33.00 -11.99
CA GLN A 84 28.87 -33.55 -12.23
C GLN A 84 29.79 -33.48 -10.99
N TYR A 85 29.65 -32.41 -10.17
CA TYR A 85 30.43 -32.21 -8.97
C TYR A 85 29.71 -32.66 -7.67
N ASP A 86 28.58 -33.36 -7.77
CA ASP A 86 27.78 -33.87 -6.63
C ASP A 86 27.41 -32.79 -5.60
N GLN A 87 27.17 -31.54 -6.04
CA GLN A 87 26.83 -30.41 -5.19
C GLN A 87 25.31 -30.19 -5.05
N GLY A 88 24.50 -31.14 -5.50
CA GLY A 88 23.02 -31.02 -5.53
C GLY A 88 22.38 -30.79 -4.16
N GLU A 89 22.79 -31.56 -3.14
CA GLU A 89 22.25 -31.42 -1.78
C GLU A 89 22.62 -30.06 -1.14
N LYS A 90 23.84 -29.60 -1.34
CA LYS A 90 24.29 -28.29 -0.84
C LYS A 90 23.51 -27.12 -1.49
N ARG A 91 23.27 -27.21 -2.79
CA ARG A 91 22.45 -26.22 -3.52
C ARG A 91 21.02 -26.22 -3.03
N LYS A 92 20.44 -27.37 -2.80
CA LYS A 92 19.09 -27.55 -2.25
C LYS A 92 18.96 -26.96 -0.84
N GLU A 93 19.95 -27.21 0.01
CA GLU A 93 19.98 -26.63 1.36
C GLU A 93 20.05 -25.10 1.33
N GLN A 94 20.94 -24.53 0.53
CA GLN A 94 21.03 -23.06 0.36
C GLN A 94 19.72 -22.45 -0.18
N MET A 95 19.05 -23.13 -1.11
CA MET A 95 17.76 -22.68 -1.64
C MET A 95 16.66 -22.73 -0.57
N SER A 96 16.64 -23.81 0.22
CA SER A 96 15.71 -23.98 1.34
C SER A 96 15.91 -22.92 2.43
N GLU A 97 17.14 -22.61 2.78
CA GLU A 97 17.47 -21.57 3.77
C GLU A 97 17.05 -20.18 3.30
N ARG A 98 17.36 -19.80 2.07
CA ARG A 98 16.93 -18.53 1.47
C ARG A 98 15.42 -18.42 1.37
N SER A 99 14.74 -19.51 0.99
CA SER A 99 13.29 -19.57 0.93
C SER A 99 12.64 -19.42 2.31
N ARG A 100 13.21 -20.05 3.35
CA ARG A 100 12.75 -19.88 4.75
C ARG A 100 12.94 -18.46 5.26
N SER A 101 14.08 -17.85 4.96
CA SER A 101 14.33 -16.44 5.30
C SER A 101 13.29 -15.53 4.66
N LEU A 102 13.01 -15.73 3.38
CA LEU A 102 12.00 -14.97 2.65
C LEU A 102 10.59 -15.17 3.22
N ALA A 103 10.22 -16.41 3.57
CA ALA A 103 8.94 -16.70 4.22
C ALA A 103 8.80 -15.98 5.57
N GLY A 104 9.86 -15.93 6.37
CA GLY A 104 9.90 -15.18 7.64
C GLY A 104 9.74 -13.66 7.44
N MET A 105 10.32 -13.09 6.39
CA MET A 105 10.12 -11.68 6.03
C MET A 105 8.68 -11.41 5.58
N GLN A 106 8.11 -12.30 4.77
CA GLN A 106 6.71 -12.20 4.33
C GLN A 106 5.74 -12.25 5.52
N GLU A 107 6.00 -13.13 6.48
CA GLU A 107 5.18 -13.22 7.70
C GLU A 107 5.23 -11.93 8.52
N LYS A 108 6.41 -11.35 8.70
CA LYS A 108 6.57 -10.06 9.39
C LYS A 108 5.84 -8.93 8.67
N LEU A 109 5.93 -8.88 7.34
CA LEU A 109 5.25 -7.88 6.52
C LEU A 109 3.72 -8.03 6.65
N SER A 110 3.20 -9.24 6.52
CA SER A 110 1.75 -9.53 6.67
C SER A 110 1.23 -9.20 8.07
N LYS A 111 1.99 -9.49 9.13
CA LYS A 111 1.62 -9.09 10.50
C LYS A 111 1.56 -7.58 10.66
N MET A 112 2.51 -6.86 10.09
CA MET A 112 2.53 -5.41 10.15
C MET A 112 1.33 -4.80 9.38
N GLU A 113 1.04 -5.29 8.20
CA GLU A 113 -0.13 -4.87 7.41
C GLU A 113 -1.45 -5.21 8.12
N GLY A 114 -1.54 -6.39 8.72
CA GLY A 114 -2.71 -6.81 9.51
C GLY A 114 -2.94 -5.90 10.71
N THR A 115 -1.89 -5.58 11.47
CA THR A 115 -1.97 -4.66 12.61
C THR A 115 -2.40 -3.26 12.17
N GLN A 116 -1.86 -2.76 11.07
CA GLN A 116 -2.26 -1.48 10.50
C GLN A 116 -3.74 -1.45 10.11
N ARG A 117 -4.23 -2.50 9.44
CA ARG A 117 -5.65 -2.64 9.08
C ARG A 117 -6.55 -2.65 10.31
N SER A 118 -6.18 -3.42 11.34
CA SER A 118 -6.94 -3.50 12.58
C SER A 118 -7.02 -2.14 13.28
N PHE A 119 -5.90 -1.41 13.35
CA PHE A 119 -5.86 -0.07 13.91
C PHE A 119 -6.71 0.93 13.12
N THR A 120 -6.63 0.88 11.79
CA THR A 120 -7.46 1.72 10.91
C THR A 120 -8.95 1.44 11.11
N ASN A 121 -9.34 0.17 11.16
CA ASN A 121 -10.73 -0.22 11.40
C ASN A 121 -11.23 0.22 12.78
N LEU A 122 -10.39 0.15 13.82
CA LEU A 122 -10.72 0.65 15.14
C LEU A 122 -10.99 2.15 15.13
N VAL A 123 -10.14 2.94 14.46
CA VAL A 123 -10.33 4.39 14.33
C VAL A 123 -11.61 4.72 13.57
N ILE A 124 -11.91 3.99 12.50
CA ILE A 124 -13.16 4.15 11.74
C ILE A 124 -14.37 3.87 12.60
N LEU A 125 -14.32 2.79 13.38
CA LEU A 125 -15.40 2.41 14.28
C LEU A 125 -15.63 3.47 15.36
N LEU A 126 -14.56 3.95 16.00
CA LEU A 126 -14.64 5.02 16.99
C LEU A 126 -15.18 6.32 16.39
N ALA A 127 -14.75 6.68 15.18
CA ALA A 127 -15.25 7.86 14.49
C ALA A 127 -16.74 7.75 14.14
N SER A 128 -17.19 6.55 13.71
CA SER A 128 -18.59 6.28 13.41
C SER A 128 -19.47 6.34 14.66
N PHE A 129 -19.02 5.76 15.78
CA PHE A 129 -19.69 5.90 17.07
C PHE A 129 -19.68 7.34 17.58
N GLY A 130 -18.56 8.05 17.41
CA GLY A 130 -18.47 9.47 17.75
C GLY A 130 -19.47 10.32 16.98
N MET A 131 -19.66 10.03 15.68
CA MET A 131 -20.66 10.71 14.85
C MET A 131 -22.09 10.41 15.35
N LEU A 132 -22.38 9.14 15.64
CA LEU A 132 -23.68 8.75 16.18
C LEU A 132 -23.96 9.46 17.52
N ALA A 133 -23.00 9.43 18.45
CA ALA A 133 -23.15 10.09 19.75
C ALA A 133 -23.34 11.60 19.61
N LEU A 134 -22.58 12.26 18.72
CA LEU A 134 -22.69 13.68 18.44
C LEU A 134 -24.07 14.03 17.87
N THR A 135 -24.54 13.27 16.87
CA THR A 135 -25.83 13.54 16.22
C THR A 135 -27.01 13.28 17.16
N VAL A 136 -26.93 12.25 18.03
CA VAL A 136 -27.94 12.01 19.08
C VAL A 136 -27.96 13.16 20.10
N TRP A 137 -26.80 13.67 20.50
CA TRP A 137 -26.72 14.81 21.39
C TRP A 137 -27.31 16.09 20.79
N LEU A 138 -27.04 16.35 19.50
CA LEU A 138 -27.61 17.48 18.76
C LEU A 138 -29.13 17.33 18.56
N TYR A 139 -29.62 16.09 18.39
CA TYR A 139 -31.05 15.80 18.37
C TYR A 139 -31.73 16.13 19.69
N GLY A 140 -31.08 15.79 20.83
CA GLY A 140 -31.56 16.15 22.16
C GLY A 140 -31.64 17.66 22.40
N LYS A 141 -30.84 18.47 21.68
CA LYS A 141 -30.92 19.94 21.69
C LYS A 141 -31.97 20.50 20.72
N GLY A 142 -32.54 19.65 19.86
CA GLY A 142 -33.52 20.06 18.85
C GLY A 142 -32.90 20.73 17.60
N GLU A 143 -31.56 20.66 17.44
CA GLU A 143 -30.86 21.30 16.32
C GLU A 143 -30.90 20.45 15.04
N ILE A 144 -31.09 19.13 15.16
CA ILE A 144 -31.15 18.18 14.04
C ILE A 144 -32.37 17.27 14.21
N GLY A 145 -33.05 16.95 13.11
CA GLY A 145 -34.12 15.94 13.08
C GLY A 145 -33.60 14.51 13.10
N PHE A 146 -34.47 13.54 13.32
CA PHE A 146 -34.15 12.12 13.28
C PHE A 146 -33.54 11.68 11.93
N GLU A 147 -33.99 12.27 10.83
CA GLU A 147 -33.43 12.07 9.49
C GLU A 147 -31.94 12.44 9.43
N GLY A 148 -31.54 13.51 10.14
CA GLY A 148 -30.15 13.96 10.21
C GLY A 148 -29.24 12.96 10.92
N ILE A 149 -29.73 12.29 11.99
CA ILE A 149 -28.97 11.25 12.69
C ILE A 149 -28.64 10.11 11.74
N LEU A 150 -29.65 9.56 11.07
CA LEU A 150 -29.49 8.46 10.15
C LEU A 150 -28.59 8.82 8.97
N THR A 151 -28.89 9.96 8.34
CA THR A 151 -28.16 10.40 7.14
C THR A 151 -26.69 10.67 7.43
N CYS A 152 -26.35 11.40 8.49
CA CYS A 152 -24.95 11.69 8.83
C CYS A 152 -24.17 10.43 9.21
N THR A 153 -24.79 9.51 9.97
CA THR A 153 -24.13 8.27 10.40
C THR A 153 -23.90 7.34 9.21
N ILE A 154 -24.90 7.10 8.36
CA ILE A 154 -24.79 6.24 7.19
C ILE A 154 -23.82 6.84 6.16
N ALA A 155 -23.90 8.15 5.91
CA ALA A 155 -22.98 8.84 5.00
C ALA A 155 -21.53 8.71 5.46
N MET A 156 -21.26 8.85 6.75
CA MET A 156 -19.92 8.69 7.31
C MET A 156 -19.43 7.26 7.18
N MET A 157 -20.24 6.26 7.54
CA MET A 157 -19.85 4.85 7.41
C MET A 157 -19.57 4.45 5.95
N GLY A 158 -20.41 4.89 5.02
CA GLY A 158 -20.27 4.59 3.60
C GLY A 158 -19.05 5.26 2.95
N SER A 159 -18.68 6.46 3.38
CA SER A 159 -17.57 7.22 2.80
C SER A 159 -16.18 6.72 3.24
N PHE A 160 -16.06 6.02 4.37
CA PHE A 160 -14.78 5.44 4.80
C PHE A 160 -14.24 4.41 3.82
N GLY A 161 -15.09 3.71 3.06
CA GLY A 161 -14.65 2.76 2.02
C GLY A 161 -13.70 3.39 1.01
N SER A 162 -14.00 4.59 0.53
CA SER A 162 -13.16 5.34 -0.41
C SER A 162 -11.82 5.76 0.21
N VAL A 163 -11.83 6.16 1.50
CA VAL A 163 -10.63 6.59 2.22
C VAL A 163 -9.71 5.40 2.53
N VAL A 164 -10.27 4.26 2.89
CA VAL A 164 -9.51 3.01 3.13
C VAL A 164 -8.90 2.49 1.83
N ALA A 165 -9.63 2.56 0.72
CA ALA A 165 -9.11 2.22 -0.60
C ALA A 165 -7.89 3.08 -0.95
N LEU A 166 -7.90 4.37 -0.65
CA LEU A 166 -6.75 5.27 -0.83
C LEU A 166 -5.55 4.86 0.03
N SER A 167 -5.78 4.49 1.30
CA SER A 167 -4.72 4.04 2.19
C SER A 167 -4.04 2.76 1.70
N SER A 168 -4.80 1.81 1.16
CA SER A 168 -4.26 0.58 0.56
C SER A 168 -3.50 0.84 -0.74
N LEU A 169 -3.93 1.83 -1.50
CA LEU A 169 -3.28 2.22 -2.75
C LEU A 169 -1.90 2.83 -2.51
N SER A 170 -1.73 3.60 -1.44
CA SER A 170 -0.43 4.17 -1.06
C SER A 170 0.62 3.08 -0.81
N ASN A 171 0.23 1.94 -0.23
CA ASN A 171 1.12 0.79 -0.07
C ASN A 171 1.47 0.13 -1.42
N ASN A 172 0.51 0.01 -2.33
CA ASN A 172 0.72 -0.56 -3.67
C ASN A 172 1.56 0.36 -4.56
N LEU A 173 1.50 1.68 -4.37
CA LEU A 173 2.31 2.66 -5.11
C LEU A 173 3.80 2.54 -4.84
N ASN A 174 4.18 2.40 -3.58
CA ASN A 174 5.56 2.13 -3.19
C ASN A 174 6.05 0.82 -3.81
N GLN A 175 5.16 -0.11 -4.02
CA GLN A 175 5.43 -1.36 -4.72
C GLN A 175 5.67 -1.17 -6.22
N THR A 176 4.90 -0.35 -6.88
CA THR A 176 4.98 -0.16 -8.34
C THR A 176 6.12 0.77 -8.74
N LEU A 177 6.45 1.77 -7.93
CA LEU A 177 7.60 2.66 -8.16
C LEU A 177 8.92 1.90 -8.10
N ALA A 178 9.09 1.00 -7.13
CA ALA A 178 10.30 0.17 -7.02
C ALA A 178 10.47 -0.82 -8.18
N SER A 179 9.37 -1.34 -8.75
CA SER A 179 9.45 -2.21 -9.95
C SER A 179 9.71 -1.42 -11.24
N GLY A 180 9.27 -0.15 -11.31
CA GLY A 180 9.57 0.74 -12.43
C GLY A 180 11.05 1.13 -12.51
N GLU A 181 11.68 1.36 -11.37
CA GLU A 181 13.09 1.75 -11.27
C GLU A 181 14.04 0.61 -11.69
N SER A 182 13.71 -0.62 -11.32
CA SER A 182 14.47 -1.80 -11.74
C SER A 182 14.37 -2.08 -13.25
N SER A 183 13.23 -1.83 -13.89
CA SER A 183 13.09 -2.00 -15.35
C SER A 183 13.85 -0.93 -16.13
N VAL A 184 13.94 0.30 -15.63
CA VAL A 184 14.74 1.38 -16.23
C VAL A 184 16.23 1.09 -16.11
N PHE A 185 16.68 0.50 -15.00
CA PHE A 185 18.09 0.14 -14.79
C PHE A 185 18.52 -1.00 -15.71
N ILE A 186 17.67 -1.99 -15.94
CA ILE A 186 17.93 -3.10 -16.89
C ILE A 186 17.95 -2.59 -18.33
N GLY A 187 17.03 -1.71 -18.73
CA GLY A 187 17.00 -1.09 -20.05
C GLY A 187 18.26 -0.26 -20.34
N ARG A 188 18.77 0.46 -19.35
CA ARG A 188 19.99 1.27 -19.48
C ARG A 188 21.26 0.43 -19.61
N ASN A 189 21.31 -0.73 -18.98
CA ASN A 189 22.45 -1.65 -19.09
C ASN A 189 22.47 -2.44 -20.40
N THR A 190 21.31 -2.69 -21.01
CA THR A 190 21.22 -3.32 -22.34
C THR A 190 21.60 -2.37 -23.46
N ASP A 191 21.28 -1.08 -23.37
CA ASP A 191 21.69 -0.07 -24.34
C ASP A 191 23.21 0.22 -24.28
N GLY A 192 23.81 0.22 -23.10
CA GLY A 192 25.26 0.35 -22.92
C GLY A 192 26.06 -0.80 -23.55
N ARG A 193 25.52 -2.04 -23.52
CA ARG A 193 26.15 -3.20 -24.16
C ARG A 193 25.96 -3.25 -25.70
N ARG A 194 24.90 -2.65 -26.20
CA ARG A 194 24.68 -2.55 -27.66
C ARG A 194 25.61 -1.53 -28.31
N ASN A 195 25.91 -0.43 -27.64
CA ASN A 195 26.79 0.60 -28.13
C ASN A 195 28.29 0.19 -28.11
N SER A 196 28.70 -0.67 -27.18
CA SER A 196 30.08 -1.17 -27.13
C SER A 196 30.38 -2.28 -28.16
N ARG A 197 29.36 -2.93 -28.74
CA ARG A 197 29.54 -3.91 -29.82
C ARG A 197 29.49 -3.32 -31.25
N GLY A 198 29.07 -2.07 -31.37
CA GLY A 198 29.01 -1.37 -32.67
C GLY A 198 30.30 -0.66 -33.09
N CYS A 199 31.33 -0.61 -32.23
CA CYS A 199 32.55 0.15 -32.51
C CYS A 199 33.77 -0.74 -32.92
N GLY A 200 33.57 -2.02 -33.23
CA GLY A 200 34.65 -2.97 -33.48
C GLY A 200 34.58 -3.68 -34.82
N TYR A 201 34.23 -3.00 -35.93
CA TYR A 201 34.48 -3.56 -37.27
C TYR A 201 34.65 -2.43 -38.30
N LYS A 202 35.83 -1.82 -38.32
CA LYS A 202 36.38 -1.12 -39.50
C LYS A 202 37.89 -1.31 -39.47
N ASN A 203 38.35 -2.34 -40.12
CA ASN A 203 39.49 -2.41 -41.04
C ASN A 203 39.62 -3.84 -41.55
#